data_630af14b6a2f737035150c44e87bf5c3
#
_entry.id   630af14b6a2f737035150c44e87bf5c3
#
_cell.length_a   1.000
_cell.length_b   1.000
_cell.length_c   1.000
_cell.angle_alpha   90.00
_cell.angle_beta   90.00
_cell.angle_gamma   90.00
#
_symmetry.space_group_name_H-M   'P 1'
#
loop_
_entity.id
_entity.type
_entity.pdbx_description
1 polymer ?
#
loop_
_entity_poly.entity_id
_entity_poly.type
_entity_poly.pdbx_seq_one_letter_code
_entity_poly.pdbx_strand_id
1 'polypeptide(L)'
;MVWRRRFFSRDRVKKRTGSEFLLDHLAALAGADPVAVHGELEFSDGVAVLVYRFDQPVPHYLYVTHGISQTNSSQPVAGLQTELSLRVPLTEEPPTWPVHRLRRLAAYLRGSGDSLEPGHYMDLRSPVCTDATLSAFIFVNDPILELSISPTGWVRFIYAVAVTADELEAALRWDPLKFAGVLGDSIPLGLSDPRRSSLLIDASSLPLITSHTEAEGSSISAVSSSYFAVDESGRIDMTAQAAADVVRAMRWRLGYDRTFAVMGAGNGVEAWLRFLPDEDAASSSVTFSRDSPGKQRRTQEPPLSAHITVEVNRALRHEIMAVLEAEPGTYRMRSAPLTFCVIDPKR
;
A
#
# COMPACT_ATOMS: atom_id res chain seq x y z
N MET A 1 34.56 8.80 66.98
CA MET A 1 33.25 8.54 66.36
C MET A 1 33.31 8.97 64.90
N VAL A 2 33.67 8.06 63.99
CA VAL A 2 33.98 8.38 62.56
C VAL A 2 32.75 7.98 61.70
N TRP A 3 32.08 8.96 61.13
CA TRP A 3 30.98 8.76 60.21
C TRP A 3 31.51 8.39 58.84
N ARG A 4 31.42 7.10 58.41
CA ARG A 4 31.66 6.67 57.03
C ARG A 4 30.46 7.09 56.17
N ARG A 5 30.63 8.07 55.29
CA ARG A 5 29.73 8.38 54.19
C ARG A 5 29.74 7.19 53.20
N ARG A 6 28.62 6.44 53.15
CA ARG A 6 28.36 5.51 52.04
C ARG A 6 28.08 6.34 50.79
N PHE A 7 29.02 6.32 49.84
CA PHE A 7 28.75 6.75 48.48
C PHE A 7 27.74 5.77 47.87
N PHE A 8 26.53 6.21 47.65
CA PHE A 8 25.61 5.53 46.75
C PHE A 8 26.19 5.65 45.34
N SER A 9 26.68 4.53 44.80
CA SER A 9 26.91 4.35 43.37
C SER A 9 25.55 4.59 42.72
N ARG A 10 25.42 5.66 41.98
CA ARG A 10 24.35 5.82 41.01
C ARG A 10 24.65 4.84 39.88
N ASP A 11 24.08 3.64 39.95
CA ASP A 11 23.94 2.80 38.77
C ASP A 11 23.23 3.65 37.72
N ARG A 12 23.96 4.04 36.68
CA ARG A 12 23.39 4.64 35.48
C ARG A 12 22.49 3.54 34.88
N VAL A 13 21.19 3.63 35.11
CA VAL A 13 20.19 2.86 34.35
C VAL A 13 20.52 3.15 32.89
N LYS A 14 21.07 2.18 32.19
CA LYS A 14 21.39 2.27 30.77
C LYS A 14 20.08 2.63 30.08
N LYS A 15 20.01 3.80 29.46
CA LYS A 15 18.79 4.25 28.76
C LYS A 15 18.55 3.22 27.64
N ARG A 16 17.47 2.47 27.68
CA ARG A 16 17.11 1.51 26.62
C ARG A 16 17.02 2.25 25.30
N THR A 17 17.54 1.66 24.24
CA THR A 17 17.37 2.14 22.86
C THR A 17 15.95 1.82 22.40
N GLY A 18 15.44 2.51 21.39
CA GLY A 18 14.15 2.17 20.79
C GLY A 18 14.13 0.79 20.15
N SER A 19 15.29 0.34 19.66
CA SER A 19 15.47 -1.02 19.13
C SER A 19 15.32 -2.09 20.21
N GLU A 20 15.99 -1.96 21.34
CA GLU A 20 15.84 -2.88 22.49
C GLU A 20 14.39 -2.91 22.99
N PHE A 21 13.74 -1.74 23.02
CA PHE A 21 12.32 -1.66 23.40
C PHE A 21 11.43 -2.46 22.44
N LEU A 22 11.64 -2.34 21.12
CA LEU A 22 10.84 -3.05 20.14
C LEU A 22 11.02 -4.57 20.23
N LEU A 23 12.26 -5.04 20.41
CA LEU A 23 12.57 -6.46 20.60
C LEU A 23 11.90 -7.02 21.86
N ASP A 24 12.03 -6.32 22.99
CA ASP A 24 11.41 -6.70 24.26
C ASP A 24 9.87 -6.73 24.17
N HIS A 25 9.29 -5.74 23.47
CA HIS A 25 7.85 -5.66 23.26
C HIS A 25 7.33 -6.87 22.46
N LEU A 26 7.98 -7.20 21.35
CA LEU A 26 7.62 -8.35 20.50
C LEU A 26 7.81 -9.68 21.24
N ALA A 27 8.92 -9.85 21.98
CA ALA A 27 9.17 -11.03 22.78
C ALA A 27 8.14 -11.21 23.91
N ALA A 28 7.74 -10.10 24.55
CA ALA A 28 6.70 -10.14 25.58
C ALA A 28 5.33 -10.56 25.02
N LEU A 29 4.95 -10.07 23.82
CA LEU A 29 3.72 -10.48 23.14
C LEU A 29 3.74 -11.94 22.69
N ALA A 30 4.88 -12.41 22.19
CA ALA A 30 5.05 -13.81 21.79
C ALA A 30 5.23 -14.77 22.96
N GLY A 31 5.56 -14.27 24.16
CA GLY A 31 5.92 -15.06 25.33
C GLY A 31 7.26 -15.81 25.18
N ALA A 32 8.04 -15.50 24.14
CA ALA A 32 9.32 -16.14 23.83
C ALA A 32 10.18 -15.24 22.94
N ASP A 33 11.48 -15.52 22.88
CA ASP A 33 12.40 -14.95 21.92
C ASP A 33 12.07 -15.39 20.48
N PRO A 34 12.53 -14.65 19.44
CA PRO A 34 12.31 -15.04 18.07
C PRO A 34 12.93 -16.40 17.75
N VAL A 35 12.19 -17.27 17.07
CA VAL A 35 12.68 -18.60 16.64
C VAL A 35 13.69 -18.50 15.49
N ALA A 36 13.69 -17.39 14.76
CA ALA A 36 14.68 -17.07 13.73
C ALA A 36 14.86 -15.55 13.58
N VAL A 37 16.06 -15.15 13.21
CA VAL A 37 16.43 -13.77 12.87
C VAL A 37 17.14 -13.78 11.53
N HIS A 38 16.60 -13.05 10.56
CA HIS A 38 17.18 -12.91 9.24
C HIS A 38 17.71 -11.50 9.03
N GLY A 39 19.03 -11.33 8.99
CA GLY A 39 19.73 -10.05 8.90
C GLY A 39 20.38 -9.67 10.22
N GLU A 40 21.00 -8.50 10.25
CA GLU A 40 21.74 -8.01 11.40
C GLU A 40 20.92 -6.95 12.14
N LEU A 41 20.81 -7.09 13.46
CA LEU A 41 20.02 -6.19 14.31
C LEU A 41 20.74 -4.88 14.64
N GLU A 42 22.07 -4.86 14.51
CA GLU A 42 22.95 -3.76 14.99
C GLU A 42 23.34 -2.74 13.92
N PHE A 43 22.98 -2.96 12.64
CA PHE A 43 23.46 -2.10 11.54
C PHE A 43 22.43 -1.05 11.10
N SER A 44 22.94 0.16 10.90
CA SER A 44 22.16 1.34 10.51
C SER A 44 21.47 1.24 9.14
N ASP A 45 21.93 0.35 8.25
CA ASP A 45 21.52 0.31 6.85
C ASP A 45 20.72 -0.95 6.45
N GLY A 46 20.61 -1.93 7.35
CA GLY A 46 19.90 -3.19 7.13
C GLY A 46 18.45 -3.19 7.66
N VAL A 47 17.60 -4.03 7.08
CA VAL A 47 16.33 -4.44 7.67
C VAL A 47 16.46 -5.90 8.06
N ALA A 48 16.35 -6.20 9.34
CA ALA A 48 16.21 -7.55 9.84
C ALA A 48 14.74 -7.97 9.75
N VAL A 49 14.49 -9.27 9.68
CA VAL A 49 13.16 -9.87 9.84
C VAL A 49 13.24 -10.86 10.99
N LEU A 50 12.43 -10.60 12.00
CA LEU A 50 12.26 -11.44 13.19
C LEU A 50 11.12 -12.41 12.94
N VAL A 51 11.27 -13.65 13.38
CA VAL A 51 10.24 -14.68 13.26
C VAL A 51 9.87 -15.17 14.64
N TYR A 52 8.60 -15.03 14.99
CA TYR A 52 8.05 -15.51 16.25
C TYR A 52 7.04 -16.63 15.98
N ARG A 53 6.96 -17.59 16.89
CA ARG A 53 5.95 -18.64 16.88
C ARG A 53 4.84 -18.27 17.86
N PHE A 54 3.61 -18.38 17.39
CA PHE A 54 2.40 -18.24 18.21
C PHE A 54 1.59 -19.53 18.13
N ASP A 55 1.11 -19.99 19.28
CA ASP A 55 0.21 -21.15 19.35
C ASP A 55 -1.27 -20.72 19.49
N GLN A 56 -1.51 -19.46 19.86
CA GLN A 56 -2.85 -18.87 20.04
C GLN A 56 -2.97 -17.55 19.24
N PRO A 57 -4.18 -17.14 18.80
CA PRO A 57 -5.47 -17.87 18.83
C PRO A 57 -5.51 -19.04 17.86
N VAL A 58 -4.64 -19.08 16.87
CA VAL A 58 -4.38 -20.18 15.94
C VAL A 58 -2.88 -20.35 15.76
N PRO A 59 -2.35 -21.59 15.60
CA PRO A 59 -0.92 -21.80 15.41
C PRO A 59 -0.40 -21.10 14.14
N HIS A 60 0.60 -20.20 14.29
CA HIS A 60 1.17 -19.47 13.16
C HIS A 60 2.60 -18.98 13.43
N TYR A 61 3.30 -18.62 12.37
CA TYR A 61 4.51 -17.80 12.44
C TYR A 61 4.17 -16.34 12.13
N LEU A 62 4.63 -15.45 12.99
CA LEU A 62 4.64 -14.01 12.78
C LEU A 62 6.03 -13.57 12.32
N TYR A 63 6.10 -12.90 11.19
CA TYR A 63 7.29 -12.22 10.66
C TYR A 63 7.13 -10.73 10.88
N VAL A 64 8.15 -10.09 11.45
CA VAL A 64 8.15 -8.65 11.69
C VAL A 64 9.47 -8.06 11.21
N THR A 65 9.41 -6.96 10.45
CA THR A 65 10.61 -6.20 10.12
C THR A 65 11.13 -5.47 11.35
N HIS A 66 12.43 -5.24 11.37
CA HIS A 66 13.12 -4.41 12.34
C HIS A 66 14.13 -3.55 11.60
N GLY A 67 13.93 -2.23 11.65
CA GLY A 67 14.83 -1.27 11.03
C GLY A 67 14.23 -0.45 9.88
N ILE A 68 12.93 -0.55 9.58
CA ILE A 68 12.23 0.44 8.75
C ILE A 68 11.97 1.68 9.61
N SER A 69 11.48 1.47 10.83
CA SER A 69 11.35 2.50 11.85
C SER A 69 12.72 2.99 12.32
N GLN A 70 12.82 4.26 12.67
CA GLN A 70 14.07 4.86 13.15
C GLN A 70 14.27 4.66 14.65
N THR A 71 13.98 3.45 15.16
CA THR A 71 14.08 3.12 16.58
C THR A 71 15.51 3.18 17.10
N ASN A 72 16.52 3.16 16.21
CA ASN A 72 17.95 3.34 16.54
C ASN A 72 18.37 4.81 16.63
N SER A 73 17.48 5.77 16.35
CA SER A 73 17.78 7.19 16.47
C SER A 73 18.16 7.54 17.90
N SER A 74 19.18 8.41 18.08
CA SER A 74 19.54 8.98 19.36
C SER A 74 18.60 10.12 19.82
N GLN A 75 17.74 10.58 18.93
CA GLN A 75 16.78 11.65 19.14
C GLN A 75 15.36 11.18 18.87
N PRO A 76 14.35 11.77 19.49
CA PRO A 76 12.95 11.52 19.14
C PRO A 76 12.69 11.80 17.65
N VAL A 77 11.97 10.88 17.00
CA VAL A 77 11.58 11.00 15.59
C VAL A 77 10.15 11.51 15.53
N ALA A 78 9.94 12.57 14.78
CA ALA A 78 8.61 13.13 14.58
C ALA A 78 7.77 12.21 13.68
N GLY A 79 6.46 12.14 13.98
CA GLY A 79 5.51 11.36 13.20
C GLY A 79 5.39 9.92 13.64
N LEU A 80 4.69 9.14 12.82
CA LEU A 80 4.38 7.74 13.06
C LEU A 80 5.37 6.85 12.30
N GLN A 81 6.21 6.15 13.05
CA GLN A 81 7.16 5.18 12.51
C GLN A 81 6.43 3.88 12.17
N THR A 82 6.91 3.16 11.17
CA THR A 82 6.24 1.94 10.69
C THR A 82 7.22 0.76 10.61
N GLU A 83 6.79 -0.40 11.09
CA GLU A 83 7.35 -1.70 10.76
C GLU A 83 6.29 -2.53 10.04
N LEU A 84 6.73 -3.54 9.28
CA LEU A 84 5.85 -4.45 8.54
C LEU A 84 5.73 -5.78 9.26
N SER A 85 4.55 -6.37 9.20
CA SER A 85 4.31 -7.72 9.69
C SER A 85 3.67 -8.60 8.61
N LEU A 86 3.83 -9.92 8.74
CA LEU A 86 3.20 -10.94 7.89
C LEU A 86 3.02 -12.21 8.72
N ARG A 87 1.89 -12.91 8.54
CA ARG A 87 1.61 -14.17 9.24
C ARG A 87 1.36 -15.29 8.26
N VAL A 88 1.92 -16.46 8.59
CA VAL A 88 1.68 -17.69 7.84
C VAL A 88 1.27 -18.82 8.78
N PRO A 89 0.50 -19.81 8.30
CA PRO A 89 0.20 -21.00 9.11
C PRO A 89 1.47 -21.66 9.64
N LEU A 90 1.36 -22.28 10.82
CA LEU A 90 2.47 -23.03 11.40
C LEU A 90 2.82 -24.23 10.52
N THR A 91 4.09 -24.39 10.22
CA THR A 91 4.71 -25.51 9.51
C THR A 91 5.81 -26.11 10.39
N GLU A 92 6.44 -27.19 9.97
CA GLU A 92 7.55 -27.80 10.70
C GLU A 92 8.71 -26.79 10.90
N GLU A 93 9.08 -26.07 9.83
CA GLU A 93 10.05 -24.99 9.87
C GLU A 93 9.45 -23.69 9.32
N PRO A 94 9.88 -22.51 9.82
CA PRO A 94 9.42 -21.23 9.29
C PRO A 94 9.78 -21.08 7.81
N PRO A 95 8.81 -20.87 6.90
CA PRO A 95 9.11 -20.66 5.49
C PRO A 95 9.89 -19.35 5.27
N THR A 96 10.75 -19.34 4.26
CA THR A 96 11.63 -18.19 3.99
C THR A 96 11.01 -17.14 3.06
N TRP A 97 9.95 -17.47 2.34
CA TRP A 97 9.33 -16.54 1.40
C TRP A 97 8.82 -15.23 2.04
N PRO A 98 8.27 -15.21 3.31
CA PRO A 98 7.88 -13.96 3.96
C PRO A 98 9.07 -13.03 4.17
N VAL A 99 10.23 -13.59 4.55
CA VAL A 99 11.47 -12.82 4.73
C VAL A 99 11.84 -12.08 3.44
N HIS A 100 11.83 -12.79 2.31
CA HIS A 100 12.15 -12.19 1.01
C HIS A 100 11.17 -11.09 0.62
N ARG A 101 9.86 -11.30 0.86
CA ARG A 101 8.82 -10.32 0.53
C ARG A 101 8.90 -9.08 1.41
N LEU A 102 9.02 -9.26 2.72
CA LEU A 102 9.15 -8.14 3.67
C LEU A 102 10.40 -7.30 3.40
N ARG A 103 11.54 -7.93 3.10
CA ARG A 103 12.77 -7.21 2.75
C ARG A 103 12.61 -6.41 1.44
N ARG A 104 11.93 -6.95 0.44
CA ARG A 104 11.63 -6.22 -0.80
C ARG A 104 10.70 -5.04 -0.57
N LEU A 105 9.66 -5.20 0.23
CA LEU A 105 8.78 -4.11 0.64
C LEU A 105 9.55 -3.02 1.40
N ALA A 106 10.39 -3.41 2.35
CA ALA A 106 11.22 -2.48 3.10
C ALA A 106 12.19 -1.70 2.20
N ALA A 107 12.81 -2.37 1.24
CA ALA A 107 13.69 -1.72 0.26
C ALA A 107 12.91 -0.74 -0.65
N TYR A 108 11.70 -1.10 -1.07
CA TYR A 108 10.81 -0.22 -1.82
C TYR A 108 10.48 1.05 -1.03
N LEU A 109 10.02 0.92 0.22
CA LEU A 109 9.66 2.06 1.07
C LEU A 109 10.85 3.00 1.33
N ARG A 110 12.04 2.45 1.53
CA ARG A 110 13.26 3.26 1.70
C ARG A 110 13.67 3.97 0.41
N GLY A 111 13.48 3.31 -0.73
CA GLY A 111 13.87 3.86 -2.03
C GLY A 111 12.91 4.90 -2.57
N SER A 112 11.61 4.73 -2.36
CA SER A 112 10.56 5.65 -2.84
C SER A 112 10.32 6.82 -1.89
N GLY A 113 10.58 6.62 -0.58
CA GLY A 113 10.16 7.56 0.46
C GLY A 113 8.66 7.55 0.73
N ASP A 114 7.91 6.63 0.11
CA ASP A 114 6.48 6.49 0.32
C ASP A 114 6.18 5.90 1.70
N SER A 115 4.98 6.19 2.22
CA SER A 115 4.43 5.53 3.40
C SER A 115 3.41 4.48 2.98
N LEU A 116 3.37 3.37 3.70
CA LEU A 116 2.26 2.42 3.61
C LEU A 116 1.21 2.78 4.67
N GLU A 117 -0.03 2.91 4.20
CA GLU A 117 -1.18 3.16 5.05
C GLU A 117 -2.18 2.00 4.95
N PRO A 118 -3.01 1.77 5.98
CA PRO A 118 -4.11 0.82 5.89
C PRO A 118 -5.01 1.12 4.69
N GLY A 119 -5.35 0.09 3.92
CA GLY A 119 -6.11 0.21 2.67
C GLY A 119 -5.23 0.35 1.41
N HIS A 120 -3.93 0.60 1.56
CA HIS A 120 -3.01 0.48 0.45
C HIS A 120 -2.89 -0.98 0.01
N TYR A 121 -2.44 -1.19 -1.22
CA TYR A 121 -2.25 -2.52 -1.80
C TYR A 121 -1.01 -2.54 -2.69
N MET A 122 -0.53 -3.75 -2.98
CA MET A 122 0.56 -3.96 -3.92
C MET A 122 0.33 -5.23 -4.73
N ASP A 123 0.15 -5.09 -6.04
CA ASP A 123 0.18 -6.20 -6.98
C ASP A 123 1.64 -6.57 -7.27
N LEU A 124 2.03 -7.79 -6.91
CA LEU A 124 3.39 -8.28 -7.15
C LEU A 124 3.59 -8.77 -8.59
N ARG A 125 2.51 -8.97 -9.35
CA ARG A 125 2.49 -9.55 -10.71
C ARG A 125 3.23 -10.88 -10.81
N SER A 126 3.41 -11.54 -9.71
CA SER A 126 4.05 -12.84 -9.57
C SER A 126 3.61 -13.49 -8.26
N PRO A 127 3.54 -14.82 -8.19
CA PRO A 127 3.26 -15.52 -6.95
C PRO A 127 4.20 -15.10 -5.81
N VAL A 128 3.73 -15.11 -4.57
CA VAL A 128 4.55 -14.78 -3.39
C VAL A 128 5.73 -15.75 -3.21
N CYS A 129 5.57 -17.00 -3.63
CA CYS A 129 6.62 -18.02 -3.75
C CYS A 129 6.24 -19.02 -4.85
N THR A 130 7.09 -20.00 -5.11
CA THR A 130 6.82 -21.08 -6.09
C THR A 130 5.51 -21.79 -5.75
N ASP A 131 4.70 -22.04 -6.76
CA ASP A 131 3.39 -22.74 -6.69
C ASP A 131 2.36 -22.06 -5.77
N ALA A 132 2.54 -20.76 -5.44
CA ALA A 132 1.58 -20.01 -4.67
C ALA A 132 0.45 -19.46 -5.55
N THR A 133 -0.77 -19.44 -4.99
CA THR A 133 -1.93 -18.76 -5.55
C THR A 133 -1.94 -17.28 -5.20
N LEU A 134 -1.31 -16.91 -4.09
CA LEU A 134 -1.22 -15.54 -3.60
C LEU A 134 -0.21 -14.73 -4.44
N SER A 135 -0.60 -13.54 -4.90
CA SER A 135 0.21 -12.71 -5.80
C SER A 135 0.16 -11.21 -5.51
N ALA A 136 -0.53 -10.82 -4.45
CA ALA A 136 -0.67 -9.42 -4.07
C ALA A 136 -0.73 -9.26 -2.54
N PHE A 137 -0.60 -8.03 -2.07
CA PHE A 137 -0.82 -7.65 -0.67
C PHE A 137 -1.88 -6.57 -0.54
N ILE A 138 -2.71 -6.69 0.49
CA ILE A 138 -3.50 -5.60 1.06
C ILE A 138 -2.87 -5.27 2.40
N PHE A 139 -2.67 -3.99 2.68
CA PHE A 139 -2.06 -3.52 3.92
C PHE A 139 -3.14 -3.07 4.90
N VAL A 140 -3.07 -3.59 6.12
CA VAL A 140 -3.99 -3.24 7.21
C VAL A 140 -3.20 -2.92 8.48
N ASN A 141 -3.83 -2.33 9.48
CA ASN A 141 -3.22 -2.31 10.81
C ASN A 141 -3.07 -3.73 11.32
N ASP A 142 -1.95 -4.04 11.97
CA ASP A 142 -1.77 -5.36 12.55
C ASP A 142 -2.81 -5.61 13.64
N PRO A 143 -3.55 -6.73 13.62
CA PRO A 143 -4.64 -6.98 14.57
C PRO A 143 -4.17 -7.36 15.98
N ILE A 144 -2.88 -7.70 16.14
CA ILE A 144 -2.30 -8.12 17.44
C ILE A 144 -1.24 -7.14 17.90
N LEU A 145 -0.39 -6.64 16.98
CA LEU A 145 0.67 -5.70 17.28
C LEU A 145 0.09 -4.28 17.33
N GLU A 146 -0.24 -3.85 18.55
CA GLU A 146 -0.82 -2.53 18.76
C GLU A 146 0.19 -1.40 18.51
N LEU A 147 -0.33 -0.20 18.34
CA LEU A 147 0.47 1.02 18.30
C LEU A 147 1.26 1.15 19.63
N SER A 148 2.57 1.22 19.54
CA SER A 148 3.47 1.21 20.70
C SER A 148 4.26 2.50 20.81
N ILE A 149 4.52 2.96 22.04
CA ILE A 149 5.36 4.13 22.31
C ILE A 149 6.78 3.64 22.62
N SER A 150 7.70 3.85 21.69
CA SER A 150 9.13 3.62 21.90
C SER A 150 9.84 4.86 22.47
N PRO A 151 11.07 4.73 22.99
CA PRO A 151 11.87 5.89 23.38
C PRO A 151 12.13 6.91 22.27
N THR A 152 11.98 6.53 21.01
CA THR A 152 12.15 7.39 19.82
C THR A 152 10.85 7.90 19.22
N GLY A 153 9.70 7.48 19.74
CA GLY A 153 8.37 7.92 19.27
C GLY A 153 7.41 6.76 19.05
N TRP A 154 6.28 7.07 18.41
CA TRP A 154 5.23 6.09 18.13
C TRP A 154 5.66 5.14 17.00
N VAL A 155 5.46 3.84 17.22
CA VAL A 155 5.69 2.78 16.23
C VAL A 155 4.39 2.02 16.00
N ARG A 156 3.98 1.90 14.76
CA ARG A 156 2.86 1.06 14.31
C ARG A 156 3.36 -0.11 13.50
N PHE A 157 2.53 -1.12 13.41
CA PHE A 157 2.78 -2.29 12.58
C PHE A 157 1.73 -2.36 11.47
N ILE A 158 2.20 -2.41 10.23
CA ILE A 158 1.36 -2.60 9.05
C ILE A 158 1.45 -4.06 8.64
N TYR A 159 0.32 -4.74 8.70
CA TYR A 159 0.21 -6.14 8.33
C TYR A 159 -0.01 -6.27 6.82
N ALA A 160 0.87 -7.02 6.16
CA ALA A 160 0.78 -7.37 4.75
C ALA A 160 -0.04 -8.67 4.60
N VAL A 161 -1.33 -8.54 4.33
CA VAL A 161 -2.24 -9.66 4.08
C VAL A 161 -2.09 -10.09 2.64
N ALA A 162 -1.61 -11.32 2.40
CA ALA A 162 -1.44 -11.81 1.05
C ALA A 162 -2.76 -12.33 0.46
N VAL A 163 -3.05 -11.92 -0.77
CA VAL A 163 -4.29 -12.22 -1.49
C VAL A 163 -4.00 -12.76 -2.89
N THR A 164 -4.98 -13.44 -3.49
CA THR A 164 -4.92 -13.86 -4.89
C THR A 164 -5.20 -12.69 -5.84
N ALA A 165 -4.94 -12.84 -7.12
CA ALA A 165 -5.15 -11.75 -8.10
C ALA A 165 -6.64 -11.37 -8.25
N ASP A 166 -7.53 -12.36 -8.23
CA ASP A 166 -8.99 -12.14 -8.30
C ASP A 166 -9.54 -11.50 -7.01
N GLU A 167 -9.00 -11.86 -5.85
CA GLU A 167 -9.30 -11.21 -4.56
C GLU A 167 -8.86 -9.74 -4.55
N LEU A 168 -7.64 -9.45 -5.06
CA LEU A 168 -7.20 -8.06 -5.19
C LEU A 168 -8.15 -7.27 -6.09
N GLU A 169 -8.52 -7.82 -7.25
CA GLU A 169 -9.45 -7.13 -8.17
C GLU A 169 -10.81 -6.88 -7.51
N ALA A 170 -11.35 -7.84 -6.75
CA ALA A 170 -12.58 -7.66 -5.99
C ALA A 170 -12.44 -6.57 -4.91
N ALA A 171 -11.34 -6.59 -4.18
CA ALA A 171 -11.03 -5.57 -3.17
C ALA A 171 -10.96 -4.15 -3.78
N LEU A 172 -10.37 -4.01 -4.96
CA LEU A 172 -10.22 -2.72 -5.66
C LEU A 172 -11.53 -2.20 -6.26
N ARG A 173 -12.48 -3.09 -6.55
CA ARG A 173 -13.84 -2.70 -6.99
C ARG A 173 -14.71 -2.20 -5.83
N TRP A 174 -14.35 -2.54 -4.62
CA TRP A 174 -15.06 -2.20 -3.41
C TRP A 174 -14.17 -1.38 -2.45
N ASP A 175 -13.65 -2.01 -1.43
CA ASP A 175 -12.82 -1.39 -0.40
C ASP A 175 -11.80 -2.41 0.14
N PRO A 176 -10.49 -2.18 0.00
CA PRO A 176 -9.48 -3.13 0.45
C PRO A 176 -9.55 -3.45 1.94
N LEU A 177 -9.91 -2.47 2.80
CA LEU A 177 -10.02 -2.71 4.24
C LEU A 177 -11.24 -3.57 4.58
N LYS A 178 -12.38 -3.28 3.95
CA LYS A 178 -13.61 -4.07 4.15
C LYS A 178 -13.44 -5.49 3.61
N PHE A 179 -12.78 -5.61 2.44
CA PHE A 179 -12.43 -6.92 1.88
C PHE A 179 -11.53 -7.71 2.82
N ALA A 180 -10.48 -7.09 3.38
CA ALA A 180 -9.60 -7.72 4.35
C ALA A 180 -10.34 -8.12 5.63
N GLY A 181 -11.39 -7.38 6.04
CA GLY A 181 -12.30 -7.75 7.12
C GLY A 181 -13.04 -9.06 6.81
N VAL A 182 -13.70 -9.15 5.65
CA VAL A 182 -14.39 -10.38 5.21
C VAL A 182 -13.42 -11.56 5.11
N LEU A 183 -12.21 -11.32 4.61
CA LEU A 183 -11.17 -12.34 4.57
C LEU A 183 -10.78 -12.81 5.97
N GLY A 184 -10.63 -11.89 6.93
CA GLY A 184 -10.31 -12.20 8.33
C GLY A 184 -11.40 -13.00 9.05
N ASP A 185 -12.67 -12.80 8.70
CA ASP A 185 -13.80 -13.59 9.21
C ASP A 185 -13.74 -15.05 8.71
N SER A 186 -13.28 -15.26 7.48
CA SER A 186 -13.17 -16.59 6.86
C SER A 186 -11.83 -17.27 7.15
N ILE A 187 -10.75 -16.52 7.24
CA ILE A 187 -9.39 -17.00 7.48
C ILE A 187 -8.87 -16.34 8.75
N PRO A 188 -8.81 -17.05 9.88
CA PRO A 188 -8.38 -16.49 11.16
C PRO A 188 -7.08 -15.69 11.03
N LEU A 189 -7.06 -14.46 11.55
CA LEU A 189 -5.96 -13.51 11.44
C LEU A 189 -5.54 -13.16 10.00
N GLY A 190 -6.32 -13.52 8.98
CA GLY A 190 -5.92 -13.32 7.59
C GLY A 190 -4.63 -14.05 7.23
N LEU A 191 -4.40 -15.27 7.76
CA LEU A 191 -3.16 -16.02 7.55
C LEU A 191 -2.86 -16.22 6.06
N SER A 192 -1.65 -15.90 5.66
CA SER A 192 -1.17 -16.02 4.29
C SER A 192 -0.67 -17.44 4.00
N ASP A 193 -1.60 -18.39 3.81
CA ASP A 193 -1.27 -19.71 3.28
C ASP A 193 -1.03 -19.59 1.76
N PRO A 194 0.19 -19.84 1.25
CA PRO A 194 0.49 -19.63 -0.15
C PRO A 194 -0.29 -20.54 -1.11
N ARG A 195 -0.88 -21.62 -0.61
CA ARG A 195 -1.63 -22.60 -1.42
C ARG A 195 -3.14 -22.53 -1.23
N ARG A 196 -3.64 -21.59 -0.43
CA ARG A 196 -5.08 -21.47 -0.23
C ARG A 196 -5.80 -21.12 -1.52
N SER A 197 -7.01 -21.56 -1.64
CA SER A 197 -7.91 -21.13 -2.69
C SER A 197 -8.36 -19.69 -2.49
N SER A 198 -8.83 -19.07 -3.57
CA SER A 198 -9.47 -17.75 -3.49
C SER A 198 -10.72 -17.80 -2.60
N LEU A 199 -10.93 -16.76 -1.80
CA LEU A 199 -12.17 -16.56 -1.04
C LEU A 199 -13.40 -16.43 -1.94
N LEU A 200 -13.21 -16.01 -3.19
CA LEU A 200 -14.31 -15.80 -4.15
C LEU A 200 -14.91 -17.09 -4.69
N ILE A 201 -14.31 -18.24 -4.43
CA ILE A 201 -14.95 -19.55 -4.75
C ILE A 201 -15.87 -20.03 -3.63
N ASP A 202 -15.83 -19.39 -2.47
CA ASP A 202 -16.70 -19.72 -1.36
C ASP A 202 -18.12 -19.20 -1.59
N ALA A 203 -19.11 -20.09 -1.43
CA ALA A 203 -20.51 -19.81 -1.70
C ALA A 203 -21.12 -18.71 -0.79
N SER A 204 -20.54 -18.45 0.37
CA SER A 204 -20.99 -17.41 1.30
C SER A 204 -20.31 -16.06 1.06
N SER A 205 -19.02 -16.06 0.76
CA SER A 205 -18.20 -14.84 0.65
C SER A 205 -18.42 -14.08 -0.65
N LEU A 206 -18.55 -14.79 -1.79
CA LEU A 206 -18.73 -14.13 -3.09
C LEU A 206 -20.01 -13.31 -3.18
N PRO A 207 -21.21 -13.81 -2.80
CA PRO A 207 -22.44 -13.01 -2.84
C PRO A 207 -22.39 -11.78 -1.91
N LEU A 208 -21.76 -11.92 -0.73
CA LEU A 208 -21.58 -10.82 0.22
C LEU A 208 -20.72 -9.71 -0.39
N ILE A 209 -19.54 -10.05 -0.92
CA ILE A 209 -18.61 -9.10 -1.54
C ILE A 209 -19.26 -8.43 -2.75
N THR A 210 -19.97 -9.20 -3.59
CA THR A 210 -20.68 -8.67 -4.77
C THR A 210 -21.76 -7.68 -4.37
N SER A 211 -22.61 -8.02 -3.41
CA SER A 211 -23.70 -7.15 -2.92
C SER A 211 -23.17 -5.82 -2.37
N HIS A 212 -22.09 -5.87 -1.58
CA HIS A 212 -21.48 -4.66 -1.06
C HIS A 212 -20.79 -3.82 -2.16
N THR A 213 -20.13 -4.47 -3.12
CA THR A 213 -19.53 -3.79 -4.26
C THR A 213 -20.56 -3.05 -5.09
N GLU A 214 -21.71 -3.69 -5.36
CA GLU A 214 -22.83 -3.09 -6.12
C GLU A 214 -23.51 -1.95 -5.34
N ALA A 215 -23.59 -2.06 -4.02
CA ALA A 215 -24.19 -1.01 -3.18
C ALA A 215 -23.29 0.21 -2.98
N GLU A 216 -21.99 0.00 -2.86
CA GLU A 216 -21.06 1.02 -2.38
C GLU A 216 -20.07 1.55 -3.46
N GLY A 217 -19.74 0.73 -4.44
CA GLY A 217 -18.67 1.03 -5.39
C GLY A 217 -17.29 1.10 -4.75
N SER A 218 -16.30 1.59 -5.49
CA SER A 218 -14.89 1.60 -5.06
C SER A 218 -14.54 2.75 -4.13
N SER A 219 -13.78 2.46 -3.06
CA SER A 219 -13.17 3.47 -2.19
C SER A 219 -11.87 4.05 -2.79
N ILE A 220 -11.28 3.41 -3.82
CA ILE A 220 -10.02 3.80 -4.42
C ILE A 220 -10.17 5.11 -5.19
N SER A 221 -9.54 6.17 -4.70
CA SER A 221 -9.64 7.53 -5.26
C SER A 221 -8.46 7.93 -6.14
N ALA A 222 -7.43 7.10 -6.25
CA ALA A 222 -6.23 7.40 -7.01
C ALA A 222 -5.77 6.19 -7.82
N VAL A 223 -5.35 6.45 -9.05
CA VAL A 223 -4.70 5.52 -9.96
C VAL A 223 -3.26 6.03 -10.16
N SER A 224 -2.28 5.19 -9.88
CA SER A 224 -0.88 5.51 -10.14
C SER A 224 -0.42 4.88 -11.44
N SER A 225 0.28 5.64 -12.28
CA SER A 225 0.90 5.16 -13.51
C SER A 225 2.42 5.27 -13.43
N SER A 226 3.13 4.22 -13.79
CA SER A 226 4.61 4.23 -13.84
C SER A 226 5.17 5.17 -14.92
N TYR A 227 4.35 5.50 -15.91
CA TYR A 227 4.58 6.58 -16.87
C TYR A 227 3.26 7.30 -17.10
N PHE A 228 3.26 8.61 -16.89
CA PHE A 228 2.08 9.44 -17.06
C PHE A 228 2.49 10.84 -17.52
N ALA A 229 1.92 11.30 -18.62
CA ALA A 229 2.14 12.64 -19.12
C ALA A 229 0.85 13.24 -19.64
N VAL A 230 0.69 14.54 -19.45
CA VAL A 230 -0.43 15.32 -20.02
C VAL A 230 0.11 16.60 -20.66
N ASP A 231 -0.55 17.08 -21.70
CA ASP A 231 -0.20 18.34 -22.35
C ASP A 231 -1.41 19.25 -22.54
N GLU A 232 -1.13 20.49 -22.95
CA GLU A 232 -2.14 21.55 -23.15
C GLU A 232 -3.11 21.27 -24.30
N SER A 233 -2.78 20.34 -25.18
CA SER A 233 -3.68 19.91 -26.26
C SER A 233 -4.74 18.91 -25.78
N GLY A 234 -4.68 18.48 -24.52
CA GLY A 234 -5.52 17.42 -23.96
C GLY A 234 -5.03 16.01 -24.27
N ARG A 235 -3.76 15.86 -24.66
CA ARG A 235 -3.15 14.55 -24.85
C ARG A 235 -2.74 13.98 -23.48
N ILE A 236 -3.08 12.71 -23.25
CA ILE A 236 -2.89 11.97 -22.02
C ILE A 236 -2.18 10.67 -22.39
N ASP A 237 -0.92 10.55 -21.99
CA ASP A 237 -0.11 9.36 -22.21
C ASP A 237 -0.07 8.54 -20.91
N MET A 238 -0.39 7.25 -20.97
CA MET A 238 -0.38 6.36 -19.82
C MET A 238 -0.03 4.92 -20.20
N THR A 239 0.36 4.12 -19.20
CA THR A 239 0.60 2.69 -19.42
C THR A 239 -0.70 1.92 -19.60
N ALA A 240 -0.65 0.75 -20.25
CA ALA A 240 -1.80 -0.14 -20.40
C ALA A 240 -2.38 -0.58 -19.03
N GLN A 241 -1.51 -0.75 -18.03
CA GLN A 241 -1.98 -1.05 -16.67
C GLN A 241 -2.80 0.09 -16.08
N ALA A 242 -2.31 1.33 -16.19
CA ALA A 242 -3.05 2.49 -15.71
C ALA A 242 -4.38 2.67 -16.46
N ALA A 243 -4.43 2.36 -17.75
CA ALA A 243 -5.66 2.38 -18.54
C ALA A 243 -6.71 1.40 -17.98
N ALA A 244 -6.32 0.16 -17.63
CA ALA A 244 -7.20 -0.81 -17.01
C ALA A 244 -7.68 -0.34 -15.62
N ASP A 245 -6.81 0.28 -14.83
CA ASP A 245 -7.16 0.84 -13.52
C ASP A 245 -8.12 2.04 -13.64
N VAL A 246 -7.96 2.88 -14.67
CA VAL A 246 -8.90 3.97 -15.00
C VAL A 246 -10.26 3.41 -15.38
N VAL A 247 -10.34 2.36 -16.21
CA VAL A 247 -11.63 1.71 -16.55
C VAL A 247 -12.32 1.20 -15.31
N ARG A 248 -11.61 0.54 -14.40
CA ARG A 248 -12.15 0.10 -13.11
C ARG A 248 -12.70 1.29 -12.30
N ALA A 249 -11.92 2.39 -12.19
CA ALA A 249 -12.34 3.58 -11.46
C ALA A 249 -13.53 4.28 -12.12
N MET A 250 -13.59 4.34 -13.45
CA MET A 250 -14.75 4.87 -14.20
C MET A 250 -16.02 4.09 -13.89
N ARG A 251 -15.93 2.76 -13.79
CA ARG A 251 -17.07 1.87 -13.55
C ARG A 251 -17.50 1.91 -12.09
N TRP A 252 -16.57 1.71 -11.17
CA TRP A 252 -16.88 1.43 -9.77
C TRP A 252 -16.72 2.62 -8.83
N ARG A 253 -16.23 3.77 -9.34
CA ARG A 253 -16.14 4.98 -8.53
C ARG A 253 -16.86 6.15 -9.17
N LEU A 254 -16.50 6.53 -10.40
CA LEU A 254 -17.18 7.64 -11.08
C LEU A 254 -18.67 7.31 -11.32
N GLY A 255 -19.01 6.08 -11.65
CA GLY A 255 -20.39 5.60 -11.77
C GLY A 255 -21.18 5.61 -10.46
N TYR A 256 -20.54 5.90 -9.34
CA TYR A 256 -21.13 6.08 -8.00
C TYR A 256 -21.04 7.52 -7.52
N ASP A 257 -20.96 8.46 -8.44
CA ASP A 257 -20.89 9.91 -8.17
C ASP A 257 -19.70 10.30 -7.28
N ARG A 258 -18.53 9.64 -7.49
CA ARG A 258 -17.31 9.88 -6.73
C ARG A 258 -16.14 10.21 -7.65
N THR A 259 -15.41 11.25 -7.29
CA THR A 259 -14.21 11.69 -8.03
C THR A 259 -13.05 10.71 -7.87
N PHE A 260 -12.17 10.64 -8.88
CA PHE A 260 -10.85 10.02 -8.75
C PHE A 260 -9.80 10.79 -9.56
N ALA A 261 -8.54 10.51 -9.27
CA ALA A 261 -7.42 11.08 -10.00
C ALA A 261 -6.48 10.00 -10.53
N VAL A 262 -5.86 10.28 -11.67
CA VAL A 262 -4.70 9.54 -12.19
C VAL A 262 -3.47 10.38 -11.96
N MET A 263 -2.40 9.79 -11.47
CA MET A 263 -1.16 10.49 -11.17
C MET A 263 0.05 9.69 -11.61
N GLY A 264 1.11 10.39 -11.93
CA GLY A 264 2.39 9.80 -12.30
C GLY A 264 3.35 10.85 -12.80
N ALA A 265 4.50 10.41 -13.29
CA ALA A 265 5.50 11.29 -13.89
C ALA A 265 5.86 10.79 -15.28
N GLY A 266 6.06 11.72 -16.20
CA GLY A 266 6.55 11.47 -17.54
C GLY A 266 7.48 12.59 -17.97
N ASN A 267 8.63 12.25 -18.57
CA ASN A 267 9.62 13.23 -19.06
C ASN A 267 10.12 14.20 -17.96
N GLY A 268 10.19 13.74 -16.70
CA GLY A 268 10.62 14.57 -15.56
C GLY A 268 9.57 15.56 -15.03
N VAL A 269 8.32 15.47 -15.48
CA VAL A 269 7.21 16.30 -15.06
C VAL A 269 6.18 15.43 -14.35
N GLU A 270 5.76 15.84 -13.16
CA GLU A 270 4.60 15.24 -12.50
C GLU A 270 3.32 15.68 -13.18
N ALA A 271 2.39 14.74 -13.37
CA ALA A 271 1.13 15.01 -14.03
C ALA A 271 -0.04 14.40 -13.29
N TRP A 272 -1.17 15.10 -13.34
CA TRP A 272 -2.42 14.72 -12.68
C TRP A 272 -3.59 14.90 -13.63
N LEU A 273 -4.45 13.89 -13.66
CA LEU A 273 -5.72 13.94 -14.37
C LEU A 273 -6.83 13.64 -13.38
N ARG A 274 -7.70 14.60 -13.15
CA ARG A 274 -8.83 14.47 -12.22
C ARG A 274 -10.11 14.31 -13.00
N PHE A 275 -10.88 13.29 -12.65
CA PHE A 275 -12.21 13.05 -13.18
C PHE A 275 -13.28 13.41 -12.14
N LEU A 276 -14.19 14.29 -12.54
CA LEU A 276 -15.35 14.70 -11.76
C LEU A 276 -16.61 14.14 -12.41
N PRO A 277 -17.51 13.48 -11.66
CA PRO A 277 -18.76 13.02 -12.21
C PRO A 277 -19.69 14.21 -12.48
N ASP A 278 -20.34 14.21 -13.65
CA ASP A 278 -21.44 15.11 -14.01
C ASP A 278 -22.29 14.39 -15.05
N GLU A 279 -22.94 13.30 -14.63
CA GLU A 279 -23.62 12.36 -15.51
C GLU A 279 -24.76 12.98 -16.31
N ASP A 280 -25.41 14.01 -15.78
CA ASP A 280 -26.59 14.66 -16.38
C ASP A 280 -26.21 15.90 -17.22
N ALA A 281 -24.93 16.29 -17.25
CA ALA A 281 -24.50 17.42 -18.05
C ALA A 281 -24.68 17.17 -19.56
N ALA A 282 -25.16 18.19 -20.26
CA ALA A 282 -25.34 18.14 -21.70
C ALA A 282 -24.02 18.01 -22.46
N SER A 283 -22.91 18.51 -21.87
CA SER A 283 -21.56 18.42 -22.43
C SER A 283 -20.52 18.28 -21.33
N SER A 284 -19.43 17.59 -21.64
CA SER A 284 -18.27 17.48 -20.74
C SER A 284 -17.39 18.70 -20.83
N SER A 285 -16.74 19.08 -19.73
CA SER A 285 -15.75 20.17 -19.71
C SER A 285 -14.33 19.62 -19.46
N VAL A 286 -13.34 20.31 -20.00
CA VAL A 286 -11.92 20.00 -19.81
C VAL A 286 -11.19 21.28 -19.45
N THR A 287 -10.57 21.27 -18.27
CA THR A 287 -9.77 22.41 -17.79
C THR A 287 -8.32 21.99 -17.64
N PHE A 288 -7.42 22.73 -18.28
CA PHE A 288 -5.98 22.55 -18.13
C PHE A 288 -5.41 23.61 -17.23
N SER A 289 -4.57 23.23 -16.28
CA SER A 289 -3.79 24.14 -15.44
C SER A 289 -2.36 23.66 -15.31
N ARG A 290 -1.42 24.58 -15.22
CA ARG A 290 -0.02 24.32 -14.96
C ARG A 290 0.39 25.15 -13.76
N ASP A 291 0.80 24.50 -12.71
CA ASP A 291 1.32 25.21 -11.55
C ASP A 291 2.69 25.77 -11.92
N SER A 292 2.78 27.11 -11.95
CA SER A 292 4.07 27.77 -11.93
C SER A 292 4.65 27.66 -10.54
N PRO A 293 5.93 27.34 -10.37
CA PRO A 293 6.55 27.27 -9.05
C PRO A 293 6.36 28.61 -8.35
N GLY A 294 5.51 28.60 -7.33
CA GLY A 294 5.22 29.79 -6.53
C GLY A 294 6.52 30.33 -5.94
N LYS A 295 6.65 31.67 -5.91
CA LYS A 295 7.81 32.45 -5.40
C LYS A 295 8.16 32.20 -3.93
N GLN A 296 8.16 30.97 -3.42
CA GLN A 296 8.55 30.67 -2.05
C GLN A 296 9.35 29.39 -1.95
N ARG A 297 10.60 29.58 -1.70
CA ARG A 297 11.68 28.86 -1.04
C ARG A 297 12.85 28.43 -1.92
N ARG A 298 13.98 29.02 -1.58
CA ARG A 298 15.35 28.61 -1.94
C ARG A 298 15.56 27.14 -1.56
N THR A 299 16.17 26.39 -2.46
CA THR A 299 16.64 24.99 -2.42
C THR A 299 15.63 23.98 -2.95
N GLN A 300 15.88 23.49 -4.15
CA GLN A 300 15.17 22.55 -5.01
C GLN A 300 13.85 23.12 -5.57
N GLU A 301 13.89 23.48 -6.85
CA GLU A 301 12.69 23.79 -7.61
C GLU A 301 11.80 22.53 -7.61
N PRO A 302 10.53 22.65 -7.16
CA PRO A 302 9.60 21.53 -7.31
C PRO A 302 9.45 21.21 -8.81
N PRO A 303 9.30 19.94 -9.19
CA PRO A 303 9.04 19.58 -10.58
C PRO A 303 7.81 20.35 -11.07
N LEU A 304 7.86 20.79 -12.35
CA LEU A 304 6.69 21.40 -13.01
C LEU A 304 5.56 20.39 -12.97
N SER A 305 4.39 20.77 -12.45
CA SER A 305 3.23 19.89 -12.43
C SER A 305 2.21 20.32 -13.51
N ALA A 306 1.70 19.36 -14.24
CA ALA A 306 0.68 19.56 -15.25
C ALA A 306 -0.62 18.89 -14.79
N HIS A 307 -1.73 19.64 -14.79
CA HIS A 307 -3.02 19.18 -14.30
C HIS A 307 -4.10 19.30 -15.35
N ILE A 308 -4.88 18.23 -15.54
CA ILE A 308 -6.14 18.26 -16.29
C ILE A 308 -7.28 17.90 -15.32
N THR A 309 -8.35 18.65 -15.38
CA THR A 309 -9.63 18.31 -14.73
C THR A 309 -10.66 18.11 -15.83
N VAL A 310 -11.37 16.99 -15.74
CA VAL A 310 -12.41 16.60 -16.70
C VAL A 310 -13.71 16.37 -15.96
N GLU A 311 -14.73 17.16 -16.29
CA GLU A 311 -16.11 16.86 -15.89
C GLU A 311 -16.69 15.87 -16.89
N VAL A 312 -17.10 14.72 -16.41
CA VAL A 312 -17.41 13.55 -17.24
C VAL A 312 -18.90 13.27 -17.20
N ASN A 313 -19.56 13.51 -18.32
CA ASN A 313 -20.93 13.06 -18.51
C ASN A 313 -20.99 11.58 -18.92
N ARG A 314 -22.19 11.03 -18.96
CA ARG A 314 -22.43 9.61 -19.30
C ARG A 314 -21.84 9.22 -20.66
N ALA A 315 -21.95 10.07 -21.69
CA ALA A 315 -21.46 9.79 -23.04
C ALA A 315 -19.92 9.70 -23.05
N LEU A 316 -19.25 10.68 -22.47
CA LEU A 316 -17.77 10.69 -22.38
C LEU A 316 -17.25 9.53 -21.52
N ARG A 317 -17.91 9.19 -20.41
CA ARG A 317 -17.56 8.03 -19.59
C ARG A 317 -17.55 6.74 -20.39
N HIS A 318 -18.60 6.47 -21.14
CA HIS A 318 -18.69 5.28 -21.99
C HIS A 318 -17.61 5.29 -23.10
N GLU A 319 -17.37 6.46 -23.70
CA GLU A 319 -16.35 6.59 -24.74
C GLU A 319 -14.94 6.33 -24.19
N ILE A 320 -14.57 6.91 -23.04
CA ILE A 320 -13.28 6.68 -22.39
C ILE A 320 -13.12 5.19 -22.05
N MET A 321 -14.11 4.57 -21.43
CA MET A 321 -14.04 3.14 -21.08
C MET A 321 -13.82 2.28 -22.32
N ALA A 322 -14.56 2.52 -23.39
CA ALA A 322 -14.46 1.74 -24.63
C ALA A 322 -13.08 1.82 -25.28
N VAL A 323 -12.43 3.01 -25.28
CA VAL A 323 -11.12 3.17 -25.88
C VAL A 323 -9.99 2.66 -24.99
N LEU A 324 -10.13 2.73 -23.66
CA LEU A 324 -9.13 2.23 -22.73
C LEU A 324 -9.21 0.71 -22.51
N GLU A 325 -10.33 0.07 -22.87
CA GLU A 325 -10.48 -1.39 -22.95
C GLU A 325 -9.95 -1.97 -24.27
N ALA A 326 -9.65 -1.12 -25.26
CA ALA A 326 -9.10 -1.55 -26.53
C ALA A 326 -7.58 -1.83 -26.46
N GLU A 327 -7.00 -2.32 -27.56
CA GLU A 327 -5.55 -2.54 -27.70
C GLU A 327 -4.76 -1.24 -27.42
N PRO A 328 -3.51 -1.32 -26.95
CA PRO A 328 -2.65 -0.13 -26.82
C PRO A 328 -2.58 0.67 -28.11
N GLY A 329 -2.75 1.99 -28.02
CA GLY A 329 -2.84 2.86 -29.19
C GLY A 329 -3.16 4.30 -28.83
N THR A 330 -3.42 5.12 -29.87
CA THR A 330 -3.81 6.52 -29.69
C THR A 330 -5.26 6.71 -30.12
N TYR A 331 -6.07 7.26 -29.22
CA TYR A 331 -7.51 7.39 -29.36
C TYR A 331 -7.97 8.84 -29.09
N ARG A 332 -8.54 9.46 -30.08
CA ARG A 332 -9.13 10.80 -29.94
C ARG A 332 -10.59 10.69 -29.56
N MET A 333 -10.98 11.38 -28.48
CA MET A 333 -12.38 11.44 -28.04
C MET A 333 -13.21 12.30 -28.98
N ARG A 334 -14.47 11.91 -29.15
CA ARG A 334 -15.47 12.69 -29.92
C ARG A 334 -16.23 13.65 -29.01
N SER A 335 -16.44 13.23 -27.76
CA SER A 335 -17.25 13.95 -26.76
C SER A 335 -16.47 14.99 -25.97
N ALA A 336 -15.14 15.07 -26.13
CA ALA A 336 -14.28 16.03 -25.43
C ALA A 336 -12.97 16.24 -26.19
N PRO A 337 -12.28 17.39 -26.03
CA PRO A 337 -10.98 17.64 -26.66
C PRO A 337 -9.86 16.87 -25.94
N LEU A 338 -9.95 15.55 -25.88
CA LEU A 338 -8.98 14.68 -25.24
C LEU A 338 -8.46 13.63 -26.22
N THR A 339 -7.22 13.25 -26.05
CA THR A 339 -6.57 12.17 -26.80
C THR A 339 -5.82 11.26 -25.82
N PHE A 340 -6.25 10.02 -25.67
CA PHE A 340 -5.56 9.02 -24.86
C PHE A 340 -4.52 8.28 -25.72
N CYS A 341 -3.31 8.18 -25.22
CA CYS A 341 -2.24 7.35 -25.79
C CYS A 341 -1.86 6.28 -24.77
N VAL A 342 -2.30 5.06 -25.03
CA VAL A 342 -2.02 3.90 -24.18
C VAL A 342 -0.74 3.23 -24.67
N ILE A 343 0.27 3.20 -23.80
CA ILE A 343 1.61 2.69 -24.11
C ILE A 343 1.77 1.29 -23.51
N ASP A 344 2.22 0.35 -24.34
CA ASP A 344 2.67 -0.95 -23.85
C ASP A 344 4.14 -0.85 -23.40
N PRO A 345 4.45 -1.03 -22.09
CA PRO A 345 5.82 -0.95 -21.60
C PRO A 345 6.73 -2.08 -22.09
N LYS A 346 6.20 -3.03 -22.88
CA LYS A 346 6.96 -4.14 -23.48
C LYS A 346 7.41 -3.89 -24.91
N ARG A 347 7.14 -2.71 -25.45
CA ARG A 347 7.61 -2.29 -26.79
C ARG A 347 8.67 -1.21 -26.71
#